data_8bdb83d14211ec6c552b9bb43addf0aa
#
_entry.id   8bdb83d14211ec6c552b9bb43addf0aa
#
_cell.length_a   1.000
_cell.length_b   1.000
_cell.length_c   1.000
_cell.angle_alpha   90.00
_cell.angle_beta   90.00
_cell.angle_gamma   90.00
#
_symmetry.space_group_name_H-M   'P 1'
#
loop_
_entity.id
_entity.type
_entity.pdbx_description
1 polymer ?
#
loop_
_entity_poly.entity_id
_entity_poly.type
_entity_poly.pdbx_seq_one_letter_code
_entity_poly.pdbx_strand_id
1 'polypeptide(L)'
;NGHLYSIDRTNFRCNWVVAMGRINWTPGFRDNCRPIMAWEEGGDPMMDVVYDRVTPDIAPSLDGGKEWHPMCYSPRTNMVYVPLYNFSMDLQAKKMEWRRGEWYLGAKVITFNSGNGSIKAFDASNGDTKWMRPSSAPATGGTLCTAGGLVFYGDAEGYFHAVRDDSGEELYQFNVGTGVHGNPTTYTVDGQQMVSVVVGAGGGGIWPLSYGEWLKNHTKGGGVFTFGLN
;
A
#
# COMPACT_ATOMS: atom_id res chain seq x y z
N ASN A 1 -2.83 -7.31 5.82
CA ASN A 1 -2.82 -7.15 7.28
C ASN A 1 -2.11 -5.88 7.77
N GLY A 2 -1.46 -5.12 6.87
CA GLY A 2 -0.82 -3.84 7.16
C GLY A 2 0.61 -3.92 7.72
N HIS A 3 1.21 -5.10 7.80
CA HIS A 3 2.56 -5.30 8.31
C HIS A 3 3.53 -5.72 7.21
N LEU A 4 4.78 -5.29 7.33
CA LEU A 4 5.92 -5.75 6.56
C LEU A 4 6.67 -6.81 7.37
N TYR A 5 6.97 -7.94 6.73
CA TYR A 5 7.66 -9.07 7.35
C TYR A 5 8.99 -9.32 6.64
N SER A 6 10.02 -9.57 7.40
CA SER A 6 11.26 -10.16 6.89
C SER A 6 11.33 -11.63 7.28
N ILE A 7 11.37 -12.49 6.29
CA ILE A 7 11.39 -13.94 6.47
C ILE A 7 12.68 -14.49 5.86
N ASP A 8 13.43 -15.27 6.64
CA ASP A 8 14.57 -16.00 6.14
C ASP A 8 14.10 -17.09 5.14
N ARG A 9 14.53 -16.96 3.89
CA ARG A 9 14.10 -17.85 2.81
C ARG A 9 14.65 -19.29 2.93
N THR A 10 15.64 -19.50 3.78
CA THR A 10 16.30 -20.82 3.94
C THR A 10 15.62 -21.69 4.96
N ASN A 11 15.03 -21.09 6.00
CA ASN A 11 14.44 -21.81 7.12
C ASN A 11 13.05 -21.30 7.51
N PHE A 12 12.52 -20.29 6.80
CA PHE A 12 11.22 -19.63 7.00
C PHE A 12 11.02 -19.01 8.39
N ARG A 13 12.11 -18.71 9.10
CA ARG A 13 12.02 -17.98 10.36
C ARG A 13 11.79 -16.50 10.08
N CYS A 14 10.95 -15.90 10.91
CA CYS A 14 10.77 -14.46 10.89
C CYS A 14 11.99 -13.77 11.53
N ASN A 15 12.56 -12.81 10.81
CA ASN A 15 13.62 -11.95 11.32
C ASN A 15 13.03 -10.78 12.11
N TRP A 16 12.02 -10.13 11.51
CA TRP A 16 11.32 -9.00 12.11
C TRP A 16 9.95 -8.78 11.43
N VAL A 17 9.08 -8.07 12.13
CA VAL A 17 7.79 -7.60 11.63
C VAL A 17 7.56 -6.18 12.13
N VAL A 18 7.10 -5.28 11.23
CA VAL A 18 6.82 -3.88 11.56
C VAL A 18 5.52 -3.41 10.95
N ALA A 19 4.86 -2.48 11.62
CA ALA A 19 3.67 -1.82 11.10
C ALA A 19 4.04 -0.90 9.94
N MET A 20 3.38 -1.06 8.80
CA MET A 20 3.59 -0.17 7.65
C MET A 20 2.82 1.15 7.81
N GLY A 21 1.59 1.10 8.31
CA GLY A 21 0.71 2.24 8.50
C GLY A 21 -0.07 2.15 9.80
N ARG A 22 -1.28 2.75 9.80
CA ARG A 22 -2.21 2.61 10.91
C ARG A 22 -2.75 1.19 11.00
N ILE A 23 -2.63 0.57 12.17
CA ILE A 23 -3.07 -0.81 12.44
C ILE A 23 -3.64 -0.86 13.84
N ASN A 24 -4.79 -1.51 14.04
CA ASN A 24 -5.42 -1.64 15.34
C ASN A 24 -6.05 -3.02 15.61
N TRP A 25 -6.03 -3.94 14.62
CA TRP A 25 -6.63 -5.27 14.78
C TRP A 25 -5.77 -6.25 15.59
N THR A 26 -4.54 -5.89 15.87
CA THR A 26 -3.62 -6.65 16.73
C THR A 26 -2.83 -5.70 17.62
N PRO A 27 -2.64 -6.02 18.91
CA PRO A 27 -1.78 -5.24 19.79
C PRO A 27 -0.28 -5.51 19.57
N GLY A 28 0.07 -6.57 18.82
CA GLY A 28 1.46 -6.93 18.58
C GLY A 28 1.64 -8.36 18.07
N PHE A 29 2.86 -8.85 18.21
CA PHE A 29 3.30 -10.13 17.68
C PHE A 29 4.03 -10.97 18.74
N ARG A 30 3.93 -12.27 18.60
CA ARG A 30 4.76 -13.25 19.30
C ARG A 30 6.14 -13.32 18.65
N ASP A 31 7.12 -13.91 19.32
CA ASP A 31 8.52 -14.04 18.85
C ASP A 31 8.65 -14.66 17.44
N ASN A 32 7.70 -15.48 17.04
CA ASN A 32 7.67 -16.07 15.70
C ASN A 32 6.95 -15.20 14.66
N CYS A 33 6.70 -13.93 14.96
CA CYS A 33 5.95 -12.96 14.15
C CYS A 33 4.48 -13.36 13.87
N ARG A 34 3.90 -14.26 14.65
CA ARG A 34 2.47 -14.53 14.61
C ARG A 34 1.73 -13.40 15.34
N PRO A 35 0.76 -12.75 14.70
CA PRO A 35 -0.02 -11.70 15.37
C PRO A 35 -0.82 -12.27 16.54
N ILE A 36 -1.00 -11.44 17.57
CA ILE A 36 -1.92 -11.72 18.68
C ILE A 36 -3.33 -11.36 18.20
N MET A 37 -4.22 -12.34 18.18
CA MET A 37 -5.59 -12.14 17.68
C MET A 37 -6.49 -11.58 18.78
N ALA A 38 -7.57 -10.90 18.39
CA ALA A 38 -8.52 -10.28 19.31
C ALA A 38 -9.09 -11.23 20.37
N TRP A 39 -9.26 -12.51 20.03
CA TRP A 39 -9.80 -13.57 20.91
C TRP A 39 -8.74 -14.34 21.69
N GLU A 40 -7.45 -13.98 21.57
CA GLU A 40 -6.36 -14.61 22.29
C GLU A 40 -6.00 -13.82 23.55
N GLU A 41 -5.25 -14.48 24.47
CA GLU A 41 -4.65 -13.79 25.61
C GLU A 41 -3.75 -12.64 25.14
N GLY A 42 -4.01 -11.45 25.66
CA GLY A 42 -3.34 -10.21 25.28
C GLY A 42 -3.97 -9.50 24.07
N GLY A 43 -5.00 -10.09 23.43
CA GLY A 43 -5.75 -9.45 22.35
C GLY A 43 -6.74 -8.40 22.85
N ASP A 44 -7.25 -7.57 21.96
CA ASP A 44 -8.32 -6.62 22.25
C ASP A 44 -9.68 -7.17 21.76
N PRO A 45 -10.57 -7.64 22.66
CA PRO A 45 -11.87 -8.18 22.28
C PRO A 45 -12.77 -7.19 21.52
N MET A 46 -12.50 -5.89 21.63
CA MET A 46 -13.27 -4.86 20.90
C MET A 46 -12.96 -4.86 19.40
N MET A 47 -11.80 -5.37 19.02
CA MET A 47 -11.39 -5.55 17.62
C MET A 47 -11.86 -6.87 17.01
N ASP A 48 -12.52 -7.74 17.77
CA ASP A 48 -13.14 -8.95 17.23
C ASP A 48 -14.39 -8.63 16.41
N VAL A 49 -14.50 -9.24 15.23
CA VAL A 49 -15.63 -9.06 14.32
C VAL A 49 -16.71 -10.10 14.64
N VAL A 50 -17.75 -9.67 15.31
CA VAL A 50 -18.81 -10.53 15.86
C VAL A 50 -20.18 -10.24 15.23
N TYR A 51 -21.17 -11.11 15.50
CA TYR A 51 -22.49 -11.04 14.86
C TYR A 51 -23.42 -9.98 15.46
N ASP A 52 -23.28 -9.69 16.73
CA ASP A 52 -24.22 -8.90 17.54
C ASP A 52 -23.87 -7.41 17.59
N ARG A 53 -22.71 -7.02 17.08
CA ARG A 53 -22.29 -5.61 17.03
C ARG A 53 -21.47 -5.31 15.77
N VAL A 54 -21.40 -4.04 15.41
CA VAL A 54 -20.44 -3.51 14.45
C VAL A 54 -19.13 -3.30 15.18
N THR A 55 -18.03 -3.80 14.62
CA THR A 55 -16.68 -3.45 15.03
C THR A 55 -16.22 -2.27 14.19
N PRO A 56 -16.13 -1.06 14.77
CA PRO A 56 -15.84 0.15 14.02
C PRO A 56 -14.36 0.30 13.75
N ASP A 57 -14.05 1.04 12.69
CA ASP A 57 -12.74 1.63 12.40
C ASP A 57 -11.58 0.63 12.40
N ILE A 58 -11.81 -0.58 11.90
CA ILE A 58 -10.75 -1.59 11.73
C ILE A 58 -9.76 -1.11 10.68
N ALA A 59 -8.50 -1.00 11.07
CA ALA A 59 -7.40 -0.59 10.20
C ALA A 59 -6.31 -1.68 10.13
N PRO A 60 -5.79 -1.96 8.93
CA PRO A 60 -6.24 -1.45 7.64
C PRO A 60 -7.60 -2.02 7.20
N SER A 61 -8.19 -1.41 6.18
CA SER A 61 -9.40 -1.92 5.51
C SER A 61 -9.12 -3.21 4.73
N LEU A 62 -10.12 -3.72 3.98
CA LEU A 62 -9.95 -4.85 3.06
C LEU A 62 -8.85 -4.63 2.01
N ASP A 63 -8.58 -3.38 1.66
CA ASP A 63 -7.50 -3.03 0.73
C ASP A 63 -6.10 -3.16 1.36
N GLY A 64 -6.03 -3.50 2.66
CA GLY A 64 -4.76 -3.59 3.36
C GLY A 64 -4.11 -2.24 3.61
N GLY A 65 -2.90 -2.23 4.14
CA GLY A 65 -2.05 -1.03 4.22
C GLY A 65 -1.20 -0.85 2.95
N LYS A 66 -1.14 -1.90 2.14
CA LYS A 66 -0.53 -2.01 0.83
C LYS A 66 -1.19 -3.19 0.11
N GLU A 67 -1.45 -3.01 -1.17
CA GLU A 67 -2.02 -4.02 -2.04
C GLU A 67 -0.95 -4.66 -2.96
N TRP A 68 -1.36 -5.17 -4.12
CA TRP A 68 -0.52 -5.86 -5.09
C TRP A 68 0.58 -4.98 -5.73
N HIS A 69 0.47 -3.67 -5.66
CA HIS A 69 1.46 -2.75 -6.21
C HIS A 69 2.86 -3.08 -5.69
N PRO A 70 3.86 -3.26 -6.55
CA PRO A 70 5.19 -3.66 -6.10
C PRO A 70 5.87 -2.57 -5.27
N MET A 71 6.63 -3.03 -4.34
CA MET A 71 7.64 -2.26 -3.63
C MET A 71 9.00 -2.54 -4.24
N CYS A 72 9.92 -1.60 -4.20
CA CYS A 72 11.27 -1.79 -4.68
C CYS A 72 12.29 -1.81 -3.53
N TYR A 73 13.44 -2.40 -3.79
CA TYR A 73 14.59 -2.45 -2.87
C TYR A 73 15.81 -1.82 -3.54
N SER A 74 16.49 -0.92 -2.85
CA SER A 74 17.77 -0.35 -3.28
C SER A 74 18.91 -0.96 -2.48
N PRO A 75 19.84 -1.68 -3.13
CA PRO A 75 21.04 -2.17 -2.45
C PRO A 75 22.00 -1.02 -2.04
N ARG A 76 21.89 0.14 -2.67
CA ARG A 76 22.68 1.34 -2.35
C ARG A 76 22.40 1.86 -0.95
N THR A 77 21.13 1.88 -0.56
CA THR A 77 20.69 2.39 0.75
C THR A 77 20.32 1.28 1.73
N ASN A 78 20.25 0.03 1.26
CA ASN A 78 19.69 -1.11 1.99
C ASN A 78 18.25 -0.85 2.46
N MET A 79 17.43 -0.17 1.65
CA MET A 79 16.05 0.19 1.98
C MET A 79 15.04 -0.45 1.04
N VAL A 80 13.87 -0.76 1.60
CA VAL A 80 12.66 -1.15 0.87
C VAL A 80 11.70 0.04 0.87
N TYR A 81 11.21 0.45 -0.31
CA TYR A 81 10.30 1.58 -0.47
C TYR A 81 8.90 1.08 -0.74
N VAL A 82 7.98 1.44 0.15
CA VAL A 82 6.64 0.85 0.23
C VAL A 82 5.59 1.92 0.00
N PRO A 83 4.74 1.78 -1.05
CA PRO A 83 3.58 2.63 -1.24
C PRO A 83 2.47 2.19 -0.27
N LEU A 84 1.89 3.13 0.46
CA LEU A 84 0.97 2.86 1.55
C LEU A 84 -0.31 3.68 1.44
N TYR A 85 -1.38 3.11 2.03
CA TYR A 85 -2.62 3.80 2.34
C TYR A 85 -3.12 3.47 3.74
N ASN A 86 -3.80 4.44 4.34
CA ASN A 86 -4.31 4.36 5.70
C ASN A 86 -5.84 4.38 5.67
N PHE A 87 -6.43 3.33 5.13
CA PHE A 87 -7.88 3.15 5.11
C PHE A 87 -8.33 2.32 6.28
N SER A 88 -9.55 2.56 6.73
CA SER A 88 -10.22 1.73 7.71
C SER A 88 -11.62 1.33 7.24
N MET A 89 -12.28 0.49 7.99
CA MET A 89 -13.64 0.04 7.70
C MET A 89 -14.37 -0.36 8.96
N ASP A 90 -15.71 -0.30 8.90
CA ASP A 90 -16.57 -0.85 9.92
C ASP A 90 -17.07 -2.22 9.45
N LEU A 91 -16.90 -3.24 10.28
CA LEU A 91 -17.30 -4.62 9.97
C LEU A 91 -18.29 -5.17 10.96
N GLN A 92 -19.17 -6.04 10.48
CA GLN A 92 -20.00 -6.91 11.29
C GLN A 92 -19.96 -8.33 10.73
N ALA A 93 -19.74 -9.33 11.57
CA ALA A 93 -19.79 -10.72 11.13
C ALA A 93 -21.19 -11.04 10.56
N LYS A 94 -21.22 -11.81 9.50
CA LYS A 94 -22.45 -12.25 8.85
C LYS A 94 -22.35 -13.73 8.53
N LYS A 95 -23.38 -14.49 8.93
CA LYS A 95 -23.51 -15.87 8.50
C LYS A 95 -23.77 -15.90 6.99
N MET A 96 -22.85 -16.47 6.25
CA MET A 96 -22.91 -16.60 4.80
C MET A 96 -22.70 -18.07 4.43
N GLU A 97 -23.35 -18.50 3.38
CA GLU A 97 -23.10 -19.80 2.76
C GLU A 97 -22.07 -19.60 1.65
N TRP A 98 -21.03 -20.41 1.66
CA TRP A 98 -20.05 -20.36 0.58
C TRP A 98 -20.67 -20.89 -0.72
N ARG A 99 -20.50 -20.13 -1.80
CA ARG A 99 -20.92 -20.51 -3.15
C ARG A 99 -19.79 -20.25 -4.13
N ARG A 100 -19.55 -21.23 -4.99
CA ARG A 100 -18.50 -21.13 -6.00
C ARG A 100 -18.76 -19.95 -6.94
N GLY A 101 -17.75 -19.05 -7.10
CA GLY A 101 -17.82 -17.88 -7.98
C GLY A 101 -18.49 -16.65 -7.36
N GLU A 102 -18.94 -16.73 -6.11
CA GLU A 102 -19.44 -15.60 -5.35
C GLU A 102 -18.42 -15.12 -4.32
N TRP A 103 -18.48 -13.82 -3.99
CA TRP A 103 -17.67 -13.25 -2.91
C TRP A 103 -18.10 -13.83 -1.56
N TYR A 104 -17.13 -14.34 -0.81
CA TYR A 104 -17.34 -14.86 0.53
C TYR A 104 -16.39 -14.16 1.51
N LEU A 105 -16.94 -13.22 2.29
CA LEU A 105 -16.18 -12.44 3.28
C LEU A 105 -16.43 -12.91 4.72
N GLY A 106 -17.52 -13.65 4.98
CA GLY A 106 -17.94 -13.99 6.35
C GLY A 106 -18.37 -12.77 7.18
N ALA A 107 -18.37 -11.59 6.57
CA ALA A 107 -18.70 -10.32 7.21
C ALA A 107 -19.43 -9.40 6.22
N LYS A 108 -20.14 -8.40 6.77
CA LYS A 108 -20.66 -7.26 6.05
C LYS A 108 -19.77 -6.04 6.31
N VAL A 109 -19.28 -5.42 5.25
CA VAL A 109 -18.70 -4.09 5.33
C VAL A 109 -19.83 -3.08 5.49
N ILE A 110 -19.81 -2.33 6.57
CA ILE A 110 -20.82 -1.31 6.88
C ILE A 110 -20.39 0.01 6.26
N THR A 111 -19.16 0.40 6.47
CA THR A 111 -18.58 1.65 5.97
C THR A 111 -17.13 1.40 5.54
N PHE A 112 -16.72 2.01 4.42
CA PHE A 112 -15.31 2.21 4.09
C PHE A 112 -14.95 3.65 4.45
N ASN A 113 -13.89 3.80 5.24
CA ASN A 113 -13.36 5.09 5.62
C ASN A 113 -12.09 5.34 4.80
N SER A 114 -12.18 6.24 3.83
CA SER A 114 -11.03 6.68 3.05
C SER A 114 -10.04 7.44 3.94
N GLY A 115 -8.78 7.35 3.60
CA GLY A 115 -7.70 7.99 4.34
C GLY A 115 -6.63 8.54 3.40
N ASN A 116 -5.54 8.94 3.98
CA ASN A 116 -4.36 9.41 3.26
C ASN A 116 -3.45 8.25 2.83
N GLY A 117 -2.35 8.59 2.20
CA GLY A 117 -1.28 7.67 1.83
C GLY A 117 0.09 8.13 2.27
N SER A 118 1.08 7.35 1.96
CA SER A 118 2.49 7.72 2.10
C SER A 118 3.39 6.79 1.28
N ILE A 119 4.60 7.26 1.01
CA ILE A 119 5.73 6.37 0.70
C ILE A 119 6.60 6.29 1.93
N LYS A 120 6.96 5.08 2.36
CA LYS A 120 7.90 4.84 3.45
C LYS A 120 9.11 4.05 2.98
N ALA A 121 10.26 4.43 3.50
CA ALA A 121 11.50 3.68 3.37
C ALA A 121 11.80 2.94 4.68
N PHE A 122 11.95 1.63 4.59
CA PHE A 122 12.30 0.77 5.71
C PHE A 122 13.69 0.19 5.50
N ASP A 123 14.50 0.18 6.56
CA ASP A 123 15.76 -0.54 6.58
C ASP A 123 15.49 -2.05 6.44
N ALA A 124 16.05 -2.66 5.41
CA ALA A 124 15.84 -4.09 5.15
C ALA A 124 16.46 -5.00 6.23
N SER A 125 17.39 -4.49 7.04
CA SER A 125 18.06 -5.26 8.09
C SER A 125 17.19 -5.46 9.32
N ASN A 126 16.40 -4.45 9.69
CA ASN A 126 15.68 -4.43 10.98
C ASN A 126 14.24 -3.89 10.92
N GLY A 127 13.81 -3.39 9.77
CA GLY A 127 12.46 -2.82 9.58
C GLY A 127 12.28 -1.39 10.09
N ASP A 128 13.33 -0.72 10.54
CA ASP A 128 13.23 0.68 10.99
C ASP A 128 12.77 1.60 9.85
N THR A 129 11.84 2.49 10.14
CA THR A 129 11.48 3.57 9.21
C THR A 129 12.60 4.59 9.14
N LYS A 130 13.23 4.75 7.98
CA LYS A 130 14.29 5.74 7.74
C LYS A 130 13.73 7.11 7.36
N TRP A 131 12.73 7.10 6.48
CA TRP A 131 11.99 8.30 6.13
C TRP A 131 10.56 7.95 5.70
N MET A 132 9.69 8.95 5.76
CA MET A 132 8.32 8.86 5.30
C MET A 132 7.94 10.16 4.60
N ARG A 133 7.34 10.03 3.42
CA ARG A 133 6.70 11.12 2.71
C ARG A 133 5.20 10.95 2.75
N PRO A 134 4.47 11.77 3.53
CA PRO A 134 3.01 11.71 3.57
C PRO A 134 2.42 12.25 2.26
N SER A 135 1.25 11.74 1.90
CA SER A 135 0.43 12.21 0.77
C SER A 135 -1.01 12.34 1.23
N SER A 136 -1.73 13.37 0.73
CA SER A 136 -3.18 13.49 0.92
C SER A 136 -3.93 12.33 0.26
N ALA A 137 -3.41 11.83 -0.86
CA ALA A 137 -3.95 10.72 -1.62
C ALA A 137 -3.22 9.41 -1.33
N PRO A 138 -3.88 8.27 -1.50
CA PRO A 138 -3.22 6.96 -1.45
C PRO A 138 -2.14 6.85 -2.54
N ALA A 139 -1.00 6.27 -2.18
CA ALA A 139 0.06 5.94 -3.13
C ALA A 139 -0.31 4.65 -3.87
N THR A 140 -1.02 4.78 -4.98
CA THR A 140 -1.64 3.67 -5.72
C THR A 140 -0.78 3.08 -6.83
N GLY A 141 0.24 3.81 -7.31
CA GLY A 141 1.27 3.27 -8.20
C GLY A 141 2.29 2.45 -7.42
N GLY A 142 2.89 1.44 -8.05
CA GLY A 142 4.03 0.76 -7.45
C GLY A 142 5.27 1.67 -7.39
N THR A 143 6.31 1.22 -6.70
CA THR A 143 7.58 1.94 -6.64
C THR A 143 8.62 1.32 -7.57
N LEU A 144 9.44 2.17 -8.18
CA LEU A 144 10.59 1.80 -8.99
C LEU A 144 11.84 2.47 -8.43
N CYS A 145 12.84 1.69 -8.05
CA CYS A 145 14.16 2.20 -7.64
C CYS A 145 15.13 2.15 -8.81
N THR A 146 16.02 3.12 -8.89
CA THR A 146 17.11 3.11 -9.86
C THR A 146 18.48 3.21 -9.18
N ALA A 147 19.51 2.73 -9.86
CA ALA A 147 20.91 2.83 -9.36
C ALA A 147 21.38 4.28 -9.20
N GLY A 148 20.72 5.23 -9.88
CA GLY A 148 21.00 6.67 -9.76
C GLY A 148 20.45 7.31 -8.48
N GLY A 149 19.87 6.52 -7.55
CA GLY A 149 19.42 7.03 -6.26
C GLY A 149 18.02 7.67 -6.31
N LEU A 150 17.19 7.28 -7.26
CA LEU A 150 15.82 7.76 -7.39
C LEU A 150 14.81 6.65 -7.09
N VAL A 151 13.70 7.05 -6.47
CA VAL A 151 12.48 6.26 -6.35
C VAL A 151 11.35 6.97 -7.08
N PHE A 152 10.73 6.25 -8.02
CA PHE A 152 9.55 6.72 -8.76
C PHE A 152 8.30 6.05 -8.22
N TYR A 153 7.21 6.80 -8.14
CA TYR A 153 5.88 6.28 -7.76
C TYR A 153 4.77 7.20 -8.26
N GLY A 154 3.53 6.74 -8.14
CA GLY A 154 2.37 7.55 -8.44
C GLY A 154 1.29 7.46 -7.38
N ASP A 155 0.37 8.42 -7.38
CA ASP A 155 -0.73 8.50 -6.44
C ASP A 155 -2.11 8.54 -7.11
N ALA A 156 -3.17 8.47 -6.28
CA ALA A 156 -4.55 8.48 -6.74
C ALA A 156 -5.00 9.86 -7.24
N GLU A 157 -4.33 10.95 -6.89
CA GLU A 157 -4.60 12.30 -7.42
C GLU A 157 -4.04 12.53 -8.82
N GLY A 158 -3.25 11.58 -9.31
CA GLY A 158 -2.68 11.63 -10.65
C GLY A 158 -1.32 12.28 -10.71
N TYR A 159 -0.61 12.38 -9.61
CA TYR A 159 0.77 12.83 -9.63
C TYR A 159 1.73 11.65 -9.78
N PHE A 160 2.66 11.81 -10.68
CA PHE A 160 3.84 10.96 -10.83
C PHE A 160 5.04 11.67 -10.23
N HIS A 161 5.75 11.01 -9.34
CA HIS A 161 6.81 11.58 -8.51
C HIS A 161 8.15 10.92 -8.76
N ALA A 162 9.22 11.69 -8.61
CA ALA A 162 10.59 11.21 -8.44
C ALA A 162 11.18 11.80 -7.16
N VAL A 163 11.63 10.94 -6.25
CA VAL A 163 12.21 11.34 -4.97
C VAL A 163 13.59 10.72 -4.78
N ARG A 164 14.42 11.34 -3.94
CA ARG A 164 15.70 10.75 -3.52
C ARG A 164 15.46 9.50 -2.69
N ASP A 165 16.22 8.47 -2.94
CA ASP A 165 16.07 7.20 -2.23
C ASP A 165 16.58 7.25 -0.78
N ASP A 166 17.52 8.15 -0.46
CA ASP A 166 18.13 8.30 0.86
C ASP A 166 17.30 9.16 1.84
N SER A 167 16.48 10.09 1.34
CA SER A 167 15.80 11.10 2.16
C SER A 167 14.31 11.26 1.89
N GLY A 168 13.82 10.77 0.73
CA GLY A 168 12.45 11.02 0.30
C GLY A 168 12.21 12.45 -0.20
N GLU A 169 13.28 13.26 -0.37
CA GLU A 169 13.19 14.60 -0.95
C GLU A 169 12.63 14.53 -2.37
N GLU A 170 11.60 15.34 -2.66
CA GLU A 170 11.00 15.40 -3.99
C GLU A 170 11.87 16.21 -4.94
N LEU A 171 12.25 15.57 -6.04
CA LEU A 171 13.04 16.18 -7.10
C LEU A 171 12.21 16.54 -8.33
N TYR A 172 11.13 15.79 -8.55
CA TYR A 172 10.24 15.99 -9.69
C TYR A 172 8.83 15.52 -9.38
N GLN A 173 7.85 16.24 -9.93
CA GLN A 173 6.44 15.91 -9.84
C GLN A 173 5.76 16.32 -11.15
N PHE A 174 4.88 15.47 -11.67
CA PHE A 174 4.10 15.75 -12.87
C PHE A 174 2.68 15.22 -12.72
N ASN A 175 1.67 16.05 -12.99
CA ASN A 175 0.28 15.63 -12.98
C ASN A 175 -0.11 15.05 -14.35
N VAL A 176 -0.51 13.79 -14.37
CA VAL A 176 -0.92 13.05 -15.58
C VAL A 176 -2.43 13.14 -15.85
N GLY A 177 -3.18 13.86 -15.01
CA GLY A 177 -4.61 14.13 -15.19
C GLY A 177 -5.57 13.03 -14.76
N THR A 178 -5.06 11.87 -14.34
CA THR A 178 -5.84 10.74 -13.86
C THR A 178 -5.00 9.93 -12.87
N GLY A 179 -5.63 9.12 -11.99
CA GLY A 179 -4.90 8.35 -10.99
C GLY A 179 -3.82 7.44 -11.58
N VAL A 180 -2.69 7.34 -10.90
CA VAL A 180 -1.58 6.48 -11.29
C VAL A 180 -1.69 5.15 -10.55
N HIS A 181 -2.13 4.10 -11.23
CA HIS A 181 -2.23 2.74 -10.68
C HIS A 181 -1.22 1.77 -11.27
N GLY A 182 -0.57 2.15 -12.37
CA GLY A 182 0.46 1.33 -13.01
C GLY A 182 1.81 1.45 -12.33
N ASN A 183 2.61 0.40 -12.46
CA ASN A 183 3.99 0.46 -12.02
C ASN A 183 4.86 1.24 -12.98
N PRO A 184 5.73 2.12 -12.49
CA PRO A 184 6.78 2.67 -13.31
C PRO A 184 7.74 1.55 -13.78
N THR A 185 8.22 1.68 -14.99
CA THR A 185 9.28 0.82 -15.53
C THR A 185 10.37 1.67 -16.16
N THR A 186 11.60 1.20 -16.14
CA THR A 186 12.73 1.91 -16.75
C THR A 186 13.42 1.06 -17.80
N TYR A 187 13.91 1.72 -18.83
CA TYR A 187 14.61 1.11 -19.96
C TYR A 187 15.52 2.16 -20.63
N THR A 188 16.34 1.75 -21.57
CA THR A 188 17.24 2.64 -22.30
C THR A 188 16.87 2.66 -23.78
N VAL A 189 16.82 3.85 -24.36
CA VAL A 189 16.65 4.07 -25.80
C VAL A 189 17.79 4.97 -26.28
N ASP A 190 18.56 4.52 -27.23
CA ASP A 190 19.70 5.26 -27.79
C ASP A 190 20.68 5.84 -26.74
N GLY A 191 20.89 5.07 -25.65
CA GLY A 191 21.76 5.48 -24.55
C GLY A 191 21.09 6.38 -23.50
N GLN A 192 19.87 6.88 -23.74
CA GLN A 192 19.10 7.67 -22.79
C GLN A 192 18.22 6.79 -21.93
N GLN A 193 18.27 7.00 -20.61
CA GLN A 193 17.36 6.32 -19.67
C GLN A 193 15.95 6.94 -19.77
N MET A 194 14.97 6.05 -19.91
CA MET A 194 13.55 6.40 -19.96
C MET A 194 12.82 5.77 -18.78
N VAL A 195 11.78 6.46 -18.31
CA VAL A 195 10.84 5.91 -17.32
C VAL A 195 9.44 6.02 -17.90
N SER A 196 8.73 4.91 -17.99
CA SER A 196 7.34 4.88 -18.43
C SER A 196 6.41 4.42 -17.33
N VAL A 197 5.21 4.99 -17.30
CA VAL A 197 4.15 4.61 -16.37
C VAL A 197 2.81 4.54 -17.10
N VAL A 198 2.05 3.47 -16.81
CA VAL A 198 0.66 3.34 -17.27
C VAL A 198 -0.24 4.06 -16.26
N VAL A 199 -1.11 4.93 -16.76
CA VAL A 199 -2.00 5.73 -15.92
C VAL A 199 -3.47 5.48 -16.27
N GLY A 200 -4.32 5.62 -15.29
CA GLY A 200 -5.76 5.46 -15.40
C GLY A 200 -6.37 5.14 -14.04
N ALA A 201 -7.42 5.83 -13.67
CA ALA A 201 -8.16 5.59 -12.43
C ALA A 201 -9.11 4.38 -12.52
N GLY A 202 -9.10 3.67 -13.64
CA GLY A 202 -9.89 2.47 -13.88
C GLY A 202 -9.14 1.23 -13.46
N GLY A 203 -9.86 0.18 -13.26
CA GLY A 203 -9.31 -1.16 -13.04
C GLY A 203 -9.83 -1.77 -11.76
N GLY A 204 -10.32 -2.88 -11.92
CA GLY A 204 -10.60 -4.01 -11.08
C GLY A 204 -11.19 -3.79 -9.69
N GLY A 205 -12.31 -4.39 -9.47
CA GLY A 205 -12.72 -4.85 -8.18
C GLY A 205 -13.34 -3.79 -7.26
N ILE A 206 -12.85 -3.77 -6.05
CA ILE A 206 -13.39 -2.97 -4.94
C ILE A 206 -12.87 -1.52 -4.90
N TRP A 207 -11.89 -1.19 -5.73
CA TRP A 207 -11.27 0.13 -5.79
C TRP A 207 -12.25 1.30 -5.84
N PRO A 208 -13.36 1.25 -6.64
CA PRO A 208 -14.34 2.32 -6.62
C PRO A 208 -15.03 2.53 -5.27
N LEU A 209 -15.06 1.52 -4.41
CA LEU A 209 -15.65 1.63 -3.06
C LEU A 209 -14.70 2.34 -2.10
N SER A 210 -13.41 2.04 -2.19
CA SER A 210 -12.39 2.58 -1.30
C SER A 210 -11.88 3.96 -1.73
N TYR A 211 -11.77 4.17 -3.06
CA TYR A 211 -11.25 5.41 -3.65
C TYR A 211 -12.33 6.33 -4.21
N GLY A 212 -13.62 6.09 -3.89
CA GLY A 212 -14.75 6.80 -4.48
C GLY A 212 -14.63 8.32 -4.46
N GLU A 213 -14.09 8.91 -3.40
CA GLU A 213 -13.88 10.35 -3.28
C GLU A 213 -12.76 10.83 -4.23
N TRP A 214 -11.65 10.09 -4.29
CA TRP A 214 -10.52 10.41 -5.16
C TRP A 214 -10.85 10.28 -6.64
N LEU A 215 -11.73 9.32 -7.00
CA LEU A 215 -12.15 9.08 -8.38
C LEU A 215 -13.18 10.08 -8.91
N LYS A 216 -13.89 10.78 -8.04
CA LYS A 216 -14.95 11.73 -8.44
C LYS A 216 -14.43 12.89 -9.29
N ASN A 217 -13.22 13.34 -9.04
CA ASN A 217 -12.62 14.51 -9.65
C ASN A 217 -11.62 14.20 -10.77
N HIS A 218 -11.47 12.90 -11.12
CA HIS A 218 -10.51 12.50 -12.14
C HIS A 218 -11.14 12.35 -13.51
N THR A 219 -10.37 12.72 -14.52
CA THR A 219 -10.72 12.45 -15.92
C THR A 219 -10.79 10.94 -16.13
N LYS A 220 -11.92 10.46 -16.65
CA LYS A 220 -12.06 9.05 -17.06
C LYS A 220 -11.23 8.85 -18.33
N GLY A 221 -10.17 8.08 -18.19
CA GLY A 221 -9.28 7.77 -19.29
C GLY A 221 -8.02 7.09 -18.78
N GLY A 222 -7.19 6.67 -19.69
CA GLY A 222 -5.90 6.08 -19.39
C GLY A 222 -4.91 6.35 -20.52
N GLY A 223 -3.64 6.17 -20.22
CA GLY A 223 -2.57 6.38 -21.17
C GLY A 223 -1.24 5.82 -20.67
N VAL A 224 -0.22 6.04 -21.46
CA VAL A 224 1.17 5.77 -21.09
C VAL A 224 1.93 7.08 -21.17
N PHE A 225 2.56 7.45 -20.06
CA PHE A 225 3.48 8.59 -20.00
C PHE A 225 4.91 8.08 -19.97
N THR A 226 5.77 8.73 -20.75
CA THR A 226 7.19 8.40 -20.81
C THR A 226 8.01 9.65 -20.56
N PHE A 227 8.96 9.55 -19.64
CA PHE A 227 9.86 10.62 -19.23
C PHE A 227 11.30 10.24 -19.58
N GLY A 228 12.03 11.16 -20.20
CA GLY A 228 13.48 11.04 -20.41
C GLY A 228 14.23 11.57 -19.19
N LEU A 229 15.22 10.83 -18.73
CA LEU A 229 16.16 11.29 -17.70
C LEU A 229 17.38 11.88 -18.39
N ASN A 230 17.66 13.16 -18.15
CA ASN A 230 18.81 13.88 -18.69
C ASN A 230 19.96 13.91 -17.68
#